data_b954f8ff211878f28c989a04e3b51c1c
#
_entry.id   b954f8ff211878f28c989a04e3b51c1c
#
_cell.length_a   1.000
_cell.length_b   1.000
_cell.length_c   1.000
_cell.angle_alpha   90.00
_cell.angle_beta   90.00
_cell.angle_gamma   90.00
#
_symmetry.space_group_name_H-M   'P 1'
#
loop_
_entity.id
_entity.type
_entity.pdbx_description
1 polymer ?
#
loop_
_entity_poly.entity_id
_entity_poly.type
_entity_poly.pdbx_seq_one_letter_code
_entity_poly.pdbx_strand_id
1 'polypeptide(L)'
;MDENGASAVVWRRLGYMLTPQLDIYRHLADRLEGKRVLEVGFGTGVGVLQYISRANGVVAMDPDSAAVKFARGTLPVAGVHWIAGDITQYEDDEQYDAVVMVEVLEHIPLWFTALERIRDLLAPGGEFYLSHRNSNADLRKNDLHEREWTAGELLSNLSKFFRGVRLYDYTLTEEQGTDSRLTPLVAVSRK
;
A
#
# COMPACT_ATOMS: atom_id res chain seq x y z
N MET A 1 -20.14 -9.24 -16.11
CA MET A 1 -19.00 -8.58 -16.78
C MET A 1 -19.62 -7.59 -17.72
N ASP A 2 -19.23 -6.31 -17.62
CA ASP A 2 -19.61 -5.33 -18.62
C ASP A 2 -18.87 -5.61 -19.95
N GLU A 3 -19.32 -4.96 -21.02
CA GLU A 3 -18.77 -5.18 -22.38
C GLU A 3 -17.27 -4.89 -22.50
N ASN A 4 -16.64 -4.28 -21.48
CA ASN A 4 -15.22 -3.91 -21.45
C ASN A 4 -14.37 -4.86 -20.59
N GLY A 5 -14.94 -5.93 -20.01
CA GLY A 5 -14.21 -6.94 -19.25
C GLY A 5 -13.67 -6.49 -17.90
N ALA A 6 -13.96 -5.27 -17.48
CA ALA A 6 -13.63 -4.79 -16.14
C ALA A 6 -14.65 -5.35 -15.15
N SER A 7 -14.18 -5.96 -14.07
CA SER A 7 -15.07 -6.44 -13.04
C SER A 7 -15.75 -5.26 -12.33
N ALA A 8 -17.00 -5.46 -11.87
CA ALA A 8 -17.71 -4.47 -11.05
C ALA A 8 -16.89 -4.03 -9.81
N VAL A 9 -15.93 -4.87 -9.39
CA VAL A 9 -14.98 -4.59 -8.31
C VAL A 9 -13.99 -3.48 -8.71
N VAL A 10 -13.47 -3.49 -9.94
CA VAL A 10 -12.55 -2.45 -10.44
C VAL A 10 -13.25 -1.09 -10.47
N TRP A 11 -14.47 -1.02 -10.99
CA TRP A 11 -15.25 0.21 -11.03
C TRP A 11 -15.66 0.73 -9.64
N ARG A 12 -15.99 -0.15 -8.71
CA ARG A 12 -16.22 0.25 -7.31
C ARG A 12 -14.95 0.82 -6.69
N ARG A 13 -13.78 0.19 -6.90
CA ARG A 13 -12.49 0.69 -6.41
C ARG A 13 -12.13 2.05 -7.02
N LEU A 14 -12.40 2.30 -8.30
CA LEU A 14 -12.22 3.63 -8.93
C LEU A 14 -13.02 4.73 -8.22
N GLY A 15 -14.26 4.43 -7.80
CA GLY A 15 -15.09 5.37 -7.05
C GLY A 15 -14.64 5.62 -5.61
N TYR A 16 -13.90 4.68 -4.99
CA TYR A 16 -13.37 4.81 -3.63
C TYR A 16 -12.00 5.45 -3.54
N MET A 17 -11.25 5.54 -4.65
CA MET A 17 -9.93 6.21 -4.68
C MET A 17 -10.04 7.74 -4.74
N LEU A 18 -10.98 8.32 -4.03
CA LEU A 18 -11.16 9.77 -4.03
C LEU A 18 -10.59 10.37 -2.74
N THR A 19 -9.52 11.04 -2.91
CA THR A 19 -8.80 12.06 -2.17
C THR A 19 -7.76 11.58 -1.16
N PRO A 20 -7.97 11.03 0.02
CA PRO A 20 -6.80 10.81 0.89
C PRO A 20 -5.79 9.82 0.31
N GLN A 21 -6.25 8.76 -0.37
CA GLN A 21 -5.34 7.74 -0.92
C GLN A 21 -4.46 8.30 -2.05
N LEU A 22 -5.04 9.06 -3.00
CA LEU A 22 -4.25 9.68 -4.06
C LEU A 22 -3.27 10.73 -3.52
N ASP A 23 -3.65 11.45 -2.48
CA ASP A 23 -2.77 12.42 -1.85
C ASP A 23 -1.60 11.72 -1.14
N ILE A 24 -1.82 10.57 -0.49
CA ILE A 24 -0.73 9.73 0.04
C ILE A 24 0.28 9.42 -1.06
N TYR A 25 -0.16 8.90 -2.20
CA TYR A 25 0.74 8.56 -3.32
C TYR A 25 1.50 9.76 -3.88
N ARG A 26 0.85 10.93 -3.98
CA ARG A 26 1.50 12.17 -4.41
C ARG A 26 2.60 12.60 -3.44
N HIS A 27 2.34 12.51 -2.13
CA HIS A 27 3.33 12.84 -1.10
C HIS A 27 4.44 11.79 -0.98
N LEU A 28 4.18 10.55 -1.39
CA LEU A 28 5.21 9.52 -1.49
C LEU A 28 6.14 9.72 -2.70
N ALA A 29 5.71 10.40 -3.75
CA ALA A 29 6.45 10.50 -5.01
C ALA A 29 7.89 11.00 -4.83
N ASP A 30 8.10 12.03 -3.99
CA ASP A 30 9.45 12.55 -3.70
C ASP A 30 10.29 11.55 -2.89
N ARG A 31 9.65 10.78 -2.00
CA ARG A 31 10.33 9.76 -1.18
C ARG A 31 10.70 8.51 -1.96
N LEU A 32 10.03 8.27 -3.09
CA LEU A 32 10.24 7.12 -3.97
C LEU A 32 11.16 7.42 -5.15
N GLU A 33 11.70 8.64 -5.24
CA GLU A 33 12.60 9.03 -6.32
C GLU A 33 13.85 8.15 -6.37
N GLY A 34 14.14 7.60 -7.56
CA GLY A 34 15.28 6.72 -7.82
C GLY A 34 15.19 5.33 -7.18
N LYS A 35 14.10 5.00 -6.48
CA LYS A 35 13.93 3.72 -5.78
C LYS A 35 13.31 2.65 -6.67
N ARG A 36 13.74 1.40 -6.45
CA ARG A 36 13.02 0.21 -6.87
C ARG A 36 11.89 -0.06 -5.86
N VAL A 37 10.65 -0.07 -6.32
CA VAL A 37 9.45 -0.11 -5.47
C VAL A 37 8.66 -1.38 -5.68
N LEU A 38 8.20 -2.00 -4.59
CA LEU A 38 7.11 -2.99 -4.60
C LEU A 38 5.83 -2.31 -4.11
N GLU A 39 4.83 -2.24 -4.98
CA GLU A 39 3.47 -1.83 -4.63
C GLU A 39 2.63 -3.06 -4.34
N VAL A 40 2.08 -3.17 -3.13
CA VAL A 40 1.23 -4.29 -2.72
C VAL A 40 -0.22 -3.85 -2.66
N GLY A 41 -1.09 -4.54 -3.43
CA GLY A 41 -2.51 -4.23 -3.51
C GLY A 41 -2.80 -2.97 -4.33
N PHE A 42 -2.24 -2.89 -5.55
CA PHE A 42 -2.34 -1.70 -6.39
C PHE A 42 -3.78 -1.37 -6.86
N GLY A 43 -4.72 -2.30 -6.75
CA GLY A 43 -6.13 -2.11 -7.10
C GLY A 43 -6.35 -1.69 -8.54
N THR A 44 -6.62 -0.39 -8.77
CA THR A 44 -6.81 0.17 -10.11
C THR A 44 -5.51 0.57 -10.81
N GLY A 45 -4.39 0.61 -10.08
CA GLY A 45 -3.10 1.06 -10.57
C GLY A 45 -2.94 2.59 -10.66
N VAL A 46 -3.97 3.37 -10.38
CA VAL A 46 -3.92 4.85 -10.45
C VAL A 46 -2.95 5.43 -9.42
N GLY A 47 -2.77 4.76 -8.27
CA GLY A 47 -1.78 5.13 -7.27
C GLY A 47 -0.36 5.10 -7.83
N VAL A 48 0.01 4.01 -8.51
CA VAL A 48 1.33 3.85 -9.15
C VAL A 48 1.63 4.98 -10.12
N LEU A 49 0.62 5.48 -10.86
CA LEU A 49 0.80 6.57 -11.82
C LEU A 49 1.25 7.89 -11.17
N GLN A 50 1.04 8.07 -9.86
CA GLN A 50 1.42 9.30 -9.17
C GLN A 50 2.94 9.40 -8.95
N TYR A 51 3.67 8.27 -8.94
CA TYR A 51 5.10 8.27 -8.62
C TYR A 51 6.00 7.53 -9.62
N ILE A 52 5.46 6.76 -10.57
CA ILE A 52 6.27 5.95 -11.49
C ILE A 52 7.30 6.79 -12.29
N SER A 53 6.98 8.03 -12.62
CA SER A 53 7.91 8.91 -13.35
C SER A 53 9.17 9.26 -12.56
N ARG A 54 9.19 9.02 -11.26
CA ARG A 54 10.31 9.30 -10.35
C ARG A 54 11.01 8.03 -9.88
N ALA A 55 10.28 6.90 -9.78
CA ALA A 55 10.83 5.64 -9.33
C ALA A 55 11.78 5.01 -10.37
N ASN A 56 12.74 4.22 -9.92
CA ASN A 56 13.60 3.39 -10.75
C ASN A 56 12.99 1.99 -10.95
N GLY A 57 11.75 1.94 -11.45
CA GLY A 57 11.01 0.72 -11.66
C GLY A 57 10.09 0.33 -10.51
N VAL A 58 8.96 -0.25 -10.87
CA VAL A 58 7.92 -0.69 -9.94
C VAL A 58 7.47 -2.11 -10.29
N VAL A 59 7.46 -2.98 -9.30
CA VAL A 59 6.67 -4.21 -9.33
C VAL A 59 5.37 -3.92 -8.61
N ALA A 60 4.24 -4.01 -9.31
CA ALA A 60 2.91 -3.75 -8.76
C ALA A 60 2.12 -5.06 -8.69
N MET A 61 1.79 -5.49 -7.48
CA MET A 61 1.15 -6.76 -7.17
C MET A 61 -0.28 -6.56 -6.70
N ASP A 62 -1.20 -7.40 -7.19
CA ASP A 62 -2.57 -7.50 -6.66
C ASP A 62 -3.04 -8.96 -6.76
N PRO A 63 -3.74 -9.52 -5.77
CA PRO A 63 -4.30 -10.86 -5.86
C PRO A 63 -5.44 -10.96 -6.87
N ASP A 64 -6.09 -9.86 -7.23
CA ASP A 64 -7.17 -9.83 -8.22
C ASP A 64 -6.60 -9.84 -9.66
N SER A 65 -6.65 -10.99 -10.31
CA SER A 65 -6.22 -11.15 -11.71
C SER A 65 -6.97 -10.23 -12.69
N ALA A 66 -8.19 -9.81 -12.35
CA ALA A 66 -8.95 -8.86 -13.18
C ALA A 66 -8.36 -7.45 -13.07
N ALA A 67 -7.91 -7.02 -11.88
CA ALA A 67 -7.18 -5.77 -11.69
C ALA A 67 -5.87 -5.77 -12.49
N VAL A 68 -5.12 -6.87 -12.45
CA VAL A 68 -3.87 -7.02 -13.23
C VAL A 68 -4.13 -6.95 -14.73
N LYS A 69 -5.15 -7.66 -15.22
CA LYS A 69 -5.53 -7.62 -16.63
C LYS A 69 -5.93 -6.20 -17.07
N PHE A 70 -6.71 -5.51 -16.23
CA PHE A 70 -7.10 -4.13 -16.50
C PHE A 70 -5.88 -3.20 -16.56
N ALA A 71 -4.99 -3.25 -15.55
CA ALA A 71 -3.81 -2.40 -15.51
C ALA A 71 -2.90 -2.62 -16.72
N ARG A 72 -2.60 -3.87 -17.09
CA ARG A 72 -1.81 -4.22 -18.27
C ARG A 72 -2.42 -3.73 -19.58
N GLY A 73 -3.76 -3.77 -19.71
CA GLY A 73 -4.46 -3.36 -20.92
C GLY A 73 -4.74 -1.86 -21.03
N THR A 74 -4.84 -1.16 -19.89
CA THR A 74 -5.35 0.22 -19.85
C THR A 74 -4.28 1.23 -19.43
N LEU A 75 -3.25 0.76 -18.66
CA LEU A 75 -2.18 1.61 -18.13
C LEU A 75 -0.84 1.17 -18.74
N PRO A 76 -0.59 1.42 -20.05
CA PRO A 76 0.67 1.04 -20.70
C PRO A 76 1.79 1.99 -20.26
N VAL A 77 2.26 1.85 -19.02
CA VAL A 77 3.30 2.69 -18.43
C VAL A 77 4.61 1.91 -18.40
N ALA A 78 5.64 2.48 -19.02
CA ALA A 78 6.98 1.91 -18.97
C ALA A 78 7.52 1.91 -17.52
N GLY A 79 8.28 0.89 -17.16
CA GLY A 79 8.87 0.76 -15.83
C GLY A 79 7.96 0.13 -14.76
N VAL A 80 6.73 -0.29 -15.13
CA VAL A 80 5.85 -1.02 -14.21
C VAL A 80 5.69 -2.47 -14.66
N HIS A 81 5.97 -3.39 -13.74
CA HIS A 81 5.70 -4.82 -13.89
C HIS A 81 4.47 -5.20 -13.08
N TRP A 82 3.32 -5.29 -13.75
CA TRP A 82 2.05 -5.67 -13.11
C TRP A 82 1.99 -7.19 -12.93
N ILE A 83 1.82 -7.69 -11.70
CA ILE A 83 1.76 -9.12 -11.41
C ILE A 83 0.52 -9.49 -10.59
N ALA A 84 0.00 -10.72 -10.84
CA ALA A 84 -0.99 -11.32 -9.97
C ALA A 84 -0.26 -12.12 -8.89
N GLY A 85 -0.57 -11.86 -7.63
CA GLY A 85 0.08 -12.56 -6.53
C GLY A 85 -0.42 -12.16 -5.15
N ASP A 86 -0.13 -13.02 -4.18
CA ASP A 86 -0.38 -12.81 -2.77
C ASP A 86 0.95 -12.53 -2.06
N ILE A 87 1.04 -11.40 -1.37
CA ILE A 87 2.26 -11.00 -0.66
C ILE A 87 2.74 -12.04 0.35
N THR A 88 1.84 -12.83 0.92
CA THR A 88 2.20 -13.85 1.90
C THR A 88 2.99 -15.01 1.29
N GLN A 89 2.97 -15.15 -0.04
CA GLN A 89 3.62 -16.22 -0.80
C GLN A 89 4.65 -15.71 -1.81
N TYR A 90 4.73 -14.38 -1.97
CA TYR A 90 5.59 -13.77 -2.99
C TYR A 90 7.06 -13.86 -2.61
N GLU A 91 7.88 -14.24 -3.56
CA GLU A 91 9.33 -14.27 -3.49
C GLU A 91 9.92 -13.53 -4.69
N ASP A 92 11.03 -12.84 -4.47
CA ASP A 92 11.81 -12.18 -5.51
C ASP A 92 13.29 -12.33 -5.16
N ASP A 93 14.12 -12.58 -6.15
CA ASP A 93 15.57 -12.67 -5.99
C ASP A 93 16.21 -11.29 -5.76
N GLU A 94 15.51 -10.22 -6.16
CA GLU A 94 15.95 -8.85 -5.99
C GLU A 94 15.19 -8.18 -4.85
N GLN A 95 15.91 -7.38 -4.06
CA GLN A 95 15.32 -6.61 -2.96
C GLN A 95 14.79 -5.25 -3.44
N TYR A 96 13.90 -4.67 -2.66
CA TYR A 96 13.27 -3.39 -2.92
C TYR A 96 13.79 -2.30 -1.98
N ASP A 97 14.03 -1.10 -2.52
CA ASP A 97 14.37 0.09 -1.72
C ASP A 97 13.18 0.62 -0.94
N ALA A 98 11.98 0.38 -1.47
CA ALA A 98 10.74 0.73 -0.80
C ALA A 98 9.63 -0.29 -1.09
N VAL A 99 8.79 -0.52 -0.08
CA VAL A 99 7.49 -1.21 -0.25
C VAL A 99 6.38 -0.23 0.10
N VAL A 100 5.36 -0.16 -0.73
CA VAL A 100 4.17 0.69 -0.56
C VAL A 100 2.93 -0.18 -0.44
N MET A 101 2.10 0.09 0.55
CA MET A 101 0.83 -0.59 0.79
C MET A 101 -0.20 0.42 1.28
N VAL A 102 -1.18 0.76 0.45
CA VAL A 102 -2.17 1.80 0.76
C VAL A 102 -3.56 1.18 0.92
N GLU A 103 -4.09 1.18 2.15
CA GLU A 103 -5.41 0.61 2.52
C GLU A 103 -5.56 -0.86 2.07
N VAL A 104 -4.60 -1.70 2.43
CA VAL A 104 -4.55 -3.11 2.02
C VAL A 104 -4.42 -4.06 3.20
N LEU A 105 -3.59 -3.72 4.20
CA LEU A 105 -3.25 -4.64 5.29
C LEU A 105 -4.48 -5.10 6.09
N GLU A 106 -5.50 -4.25 6.21
CA GLU A 106 -6.77 -4.55 6.85
C GLU A 106 -7.57 -5.66 6.17
N HIS A 107 -7.27 -5.96 4.90
CA HIS A 107 -7.89 -7.01 4.12
C HIS A 107 -7.12 -8.35 4.15
N ILE A 108 -5.92 -8.38 4.75
CA ILE A 108 -5.06 -9.57 4.77
C ILE A 108 -5.26 -10.34 6.08
N PRO A 109 -5.90 -11.53 6.07
CA PRO A 109 -6.05 -12.35 7.28
C PRO A 109 -4.69 -12.73 7.91
N LEU A 110 -3.73 -13.11 7.07
CA LEU A 110 -2.36 -13.50 7.47
C LEU A 110 -1.41 -12.29 7.52
N TRP A 111 -1.84 -11.21 8.16
CA TRP A 111 -1.10 -9.95 8.22
C TRP A 111 0.32 -10.09 8.79
N PHE A 112 0.50 -10.99 9.76
CA PHE A 112 1.81 -11.25 10.37
C PHE A 112 2.79 -11.78 9.32
N THR A 113 2.39 -12.80 8.57
CA THR A 113 3.17 -13.38 7.46
C THR A 113 3.43 -12.35 6.37
N ALA A 114 2.44 -11.50 6.06
CA ALA A 114 2.62 -10.41 5.09
C ALA A 114 3.71 -9.44 5.54
N LEU A 115 3.73 -9.01 6.82
CA LEU A 115 4.75 -8.10 7.35
C LEU A 115 6.14 -8.76 7.40
N GLU A 116 6.23 -10.05 7.76
CA GLU A 116 7.48 -10.80 7.68
C GLU A 116 8.03 -10.81 6.25
N ARG A 117 7.17 -11.14 5.28
CA ARG A 117 7.54 -11.18 3.86
C ARG A 117 7.98 -9.80 3.35
N ILE A 118 7.25 -8.74 3.67
CA ILE A 118 7.63 -7.36 3.31
C ILE A 118 9.01 -7.01 3.88
N ARG A 119 9.26 -7.33 5.16
CA ARG A 119 10.58 -7.12 5.77
C ARG A 119 11.68 -7.85 4.99
N ASP A 120 11.44 -9.09 4.60
CA ASP A 120 12.46 -9.92 3.93
C ASP A 120 12.76 -9.40 2.52
N LEU A 121 11.74 -8.94 1.79
CA LEU A 121 11.84 -8.34 0.46
C LEU A 121 12.52 -6.96 0.45
N LEU A 122 12.52 -6.22 1.55
CA LEU A 122 13.20 -4.93 1.64
C LEU A 122 14.72 -5.09 1.65
N ALA A 123 15.42 -4.23 0.95
CA ALA A 123 16.87 -4.06 1.05
C ALA A 123 17.26 -3.58 2.46
N PRO A 124 18.52 -3.77 2.89
CA PRO A 124 19.01 -3.18 4.13
C PRO A 124 18.83 -1.66 4.14
N GLY A 125 18.11 -1.13 5.12
CA GLY A 125 17.74 0.29 5.19
C GLY A 125 16.58 0.71 4.30
N GLY A 126 15.99 -0.22 3.56
CA GLY A 126 14.79 0.01 2.77
C GLY A 126 13.59 0.43 3.62
N GLU A 127 12.66 1.18 3.03
CA GLU A 127 11.55 1.82 3.73
C GLU A 127 10.20 1.15 3.40
N PHE A 128 9.37 1.00 4.42
CA PHE A 128 7.99 0.53 4.27
C PHE A 128 7.02 1.67 4.55
N TYR A 129 6.14 1.92 3.60
CA TYR A 129 5.07 2.92 3.65
C TYR A 129 3.73 2.21 3.66
N LEU A 130 3.03 2.31 4.76
CA LEU A 130 1.74 1.66 4.97
C LEU A 130 0.68 2.71 5.30
N SER A 131 -0.39 2.83 4.53
CA SER A 131 -1.59 3.48 5.04
C SER A 131 -2.54 2.47 5.66
N HIS A 132 -3.21 2.89 6.72
CA HIS A 132 -4.13 2.03 7.45
C HIS A 132 -5.27 2.85 8.05
N ARG A 133 -6.48 2.29 7.99
CA ARG A 133 -7.64 2.87 8.63
C ARG A 133 -7.51 2.80 10.15
N ASN A 134 -7.63 3.96 10.80
CA ASN A 134 -7.51 4.08 12.25
C ASN A 134 -8.86 3.82 12.93
N SER A 135 -8.96 2.76 13.74
CA SER A 135 -10.20 2.43 14.44
C SER A 135 -10.56 3.41 15.58
N ASN A 136 -9.63 4.30 16.00
CA ASN A 136 -9.94 5.41 16.92
C ASN A 136 -10.73 6.54 16.23
N ALA A 137 -10.77 6.57 14.90
CA ALA A 137 -11.63 7.49 14.19
C ALA A 137 -13.10 7.07 14.37
N ASP A 138 -13.98 8.03 14.61
CA ASP A 138 -15.41 7.78 14.78
C ASP A 138 -16.07 7.49 13.42
N LEU A 139 -15.76 6.32 12.86
CA LEU A 139 -16.24 5.86 11.57
C LEU A 139 -17.02 4.55 11.72
N ARG A 140 -18.00 4.35 10.83
CA ARG A 140 -18.69 3.08 10.73
C ARG A 140 -17.68 1.98 10.37
N LYS A 141 -17.78 0.83 11.06
CA LYS A 141 -17.01 -0.38 10.73
C LYS A 141 -17.22 -0.74 9.25
N ASN A 142 -16.13 -1.09 8.58
CA ASN A 142 -16.20 -1.63 7.24
C ASN A 142 -16.22 -3.15 7.30
N ASP A 143 -17.32 -3.76 6.87
CA ASP A 143 -17.48 -5.23 6.92
C ASP A 143 -16.52 -6.00 5.99
N LEU A 144 -15.82 -5.30 5.10
CA LEU A 144 -14.78 -5.87 4.24
C LEU A 144 -13.40 -5.91 4.91
N HIS A 145 -13.26 -5.29 6.10
CA HIS A 145 -12.00 -5.30 6.83
C HIS A 145 -11.98 -6.46 7.81
N GLU A 146 -10.96 -7.30 7.72
CA GLU A 146 -10.68 -8.35 8.70
C GLU A 146 -10.36 -7.73 10.07
N ARG A 147 -9.70 -6.57 10.04
CA ARG A 147 -9.34 -5.79 11.23
C ARG A 147 -9.10 -4.32 10.93
N GLU A 148 -9.31 -3.51 11.94
CA GLU A 148 -8.89 -2.12 11.97
C GLU A 148 -8.15 -1.89 13.28
N TRP A 149 -6.93 -1.36 13.21
CA TRP A 149 -6.12 -1.08 14.39
C TRP A 149 -6.24 0.37 14.81
N THR A 150 -6.13 0.59 16.13
CA THR A 150 -5.84 1.92 16.67
C THR A 150 -4.42 2.36 16.29
N ALA A 151 -4.13 3.65 16.36
CA ALA A 151 -2.79 4.17 16.14
C ALA A 151 -1.74 3.47 17.02
N GLY A 152 -2.06 3.21 18.30
CA GLY A 152 -1.18 2.50 19.22
C GLY A 152 -0.94 1.04 18.83
N GLU A 153 -1.98 0.32 18.40
CA GLU A 153 -1.86 -1.06 17.92
C GLU A 153 -1.06 -1.14 16.63
N LEU A 154 -1.29 -0.22 15.69
CA LEU A 154 -0.55 -0.12 14.44
C LEU A 154 0.96 0.07 14.73
N LEU A 155 1.30 1.06 15.55
CA LEU A 155 2.68 1.31 15.98
C LEU A 155 3.30 0.07 16.62
N SER A 156 2.61 -0.54 17.59
CA SER A 156 3.08 -1.71 18.32
C SER A 156 3.30 -2.92 17.42
N ASN A 157 2.38 -3.18 16.50
CA ASN A 157 2.46 -4.33 15.59
C ASN A 157 3.59 -4.16 14.57
N LEU A 158 3.73 -2.98 13.96
CA LEU A 158 4.81 -2.71 13.01
C LEU A 158 6.20 -2.74 13.67
N SER A 159 6.31 -2.29 14.92
CA SER A 159 7.58 -2.28 15.66
C SER A 159 8.13 -3.69 15.97
N LYS A 160 7.35 -4.75 15.78
CA LYS A 160 7.81 -6.14 15.87
C LYS A 160 8.68 -6.56 14.68
N PHE A 161 8.51 -5.89 13.52
CA PHE A 161 9.15 -6.25 12.25
C PHE A 161 10.13 -5.20 11.76
N PHE A 162 9.87 -3.92 12.06
CA PHE A 162 10.57 -2.77 11.48
C PHE A 162 11.11 -1.86 12.56
N ARG A 163 12.12 -1.05 12.19
CA ARG A 163 12.74 -0.04 13.07
C ARG A 163 12.21 1.36 12.75
N GLY A 164 12.28 2.26 13.71
CA GLY A 164 11.97 3.68 13.52
C GLY A 164 10.56 3.92 13.00
N VAL A 165 9.58 3.13 13.44
CA VAL A 165 8.18 3.28 13.03
C VAL A 165 7.66 4.62 13.50
N ARG A 166 7.16 5.44 12.59
CA ARG A 166 6.50 6.72 12.85
C ARG A 166 5.16 6.76 12.14
N LEU A 167 4.19 7.38 12.78
CA LEU A 167 2.86 7.58 12.21
C LEU A 167 2.72 9.02 11.75
N TYR A 168 2.09 9.21 10.61
CA TYR A 168 1.85 10.52 10.00
C TYR A 168 0.38 10.66 9.59
N ASP A 169 -0.03 11.89 9.36
CA ASP A 169 -1.22 12.19 8.58
C ASP A 169 -1.05 11.74 7.11
N TYR A 170 -2.11 11.79 6.33
CA TYR A 170 -2.09 11.37 4.92
C TYR A 170 -1.22 12.27 4.01
N THR A 171 -0.82 13.44 4.47
CA THR A 171 0.12 14.33 3.77
C THR A 171 1.59 14.04 4.09
N LEU A 172 1.87 13.16 5.04
CA LEU A 172 3.23 12.80 5.52
C LEU A 172 4.00 14.02 6.09
N THR A 173 3.31 15.04 6.52
CA THR A 173 3.91 16.29 7.05
C THR A 173 3.83 16.39 8.57
N GLU A 174 2.76 15.88 9.19
CA GLU A 174 2.55 15.96 10.63
C GLU A 174 2.63 14.59 11.28
N GLU A 175 3.60 14.41 12.20
CA GLU A 175 3.74 13.17 12.98
C GLU A 175 2.61 13.04 13.99
N GLN A 176 2.04 11.83 14.09
CA GLN A 176 0.87 11.52 14.90
C GLN A 176 1.24 10.67 16.12
N GLY A 177 0.57 10.91 17.25
CA GLY A 177 0.68 10.11 18.44
C GLY A 177 -0.21 8.85 18.42
N THR A 178 -0.02 8.01 19.42
CA THR A 178 -0.78 6.75 19.60
C THR A 178 -2.25 6.96 19.94
N ASP A 179 -2.64 8.16 20.33
CA ASP A 179 -4.01 8.62 20.61
C ASP A 179 -4.68 9.33 19.42
N SER A 180 -3.98 9.41 18.27
CA SER A 180 -4.52 10.04 17.06
C SER A 180 -5.87 9.46 16.68
N ARG A 181 -6.74 10.35 16.23
CA ARG A 181 -8.05 10.02 15.64
C ARG A 181 -8.12 10.30 14.13
N LEU A 182 -6.99 10.67 13.53
CA LEU A 182 -6.93 10.84 12.07
C LEU A 182 -7.03 9.51 11.35
N THR A 183 -7.62 9.53 10.18
CA THR A 183 -7.70 8.37 9.28
C THR A 183 -7.76 8.82 7.82
N PRO A 184 -7.05 8.18 6.90
CA PRO A 184 -6.07 7.13 7.19
C PRO A 184 -4.82 7.66 7.90
N LEU A 185 -4.17 6.80 8.67
CA LEU A 185 -2.81 7.04 9.15
C LEU A 185 -1.80 6.48 8.15
N VAL A 186 -0.66 7.13 8.02
CA VAL A 186 0.47 6.62 7.23
C VAL A 186 1.62 6.26 8.17
N ALA A 187 1.97 4.99 8.19
CA ALA A 187 3.15 4.51 8.92
C ALA A 187 4.36 4.50 7.98
N VAL A 188 5.47 5.05 8.45
CA VAL A 188 6.78 4.98 7.80
C VAL A 188 7.72 4.24 8.71
N SER A 189 8.40 3.22 8.15
CA SER A 189 9.32 2.38 8.92
C SER A 189 10.48 1.88 8.05
N ARG A 190 11.49 1.27 8.68
CA ARG A 190 12.70 0.78 7.99
C ARG A 190 13.01 -0.66 8.39
N LYS A 191 13.59 -1.40 7.44
CA LYS A 191 14.18 -2.71 7.71
C LYS A 191 15.35 -2.61 8.67
#